data_8c51dd2a068a4394db655bcd7f0f89c8
#
_entry.id   8c51dd2a068a4394db655bcd7f0f89c8
#
_cell.length_a   1.000
_cell.length_b   1.000
_cell.length_c   1.000
_cell.angle_alpha   90.00
_cell.angle_beta   90.00
_cell.angle_gamma   90.00
#
_symmetry.space_group_name_H-M   'P 1'
#
loop_
_entity.id
_entity.type
_entity.pdbx_description
1 polymer ?
#
loop_
_entity_poly.entity_id
_entity_poly.type
_entity_poly.pdbx_seq_one_letter_code
_entity_poly.pdbx_strand_id
1 'polypeptide(L)'
;HHQAIACVADPLQVSAVSGDGLVEGLEDPSRRFYLGVQWHPEVKHTPMGQQLIETFLHKCAGLGNNWDASSIIEDQVAKIREKVGDAQVICGLSGGVDSAVAAALVHKAIGDQLTCVFVDHGLLRKGEAEQVKHDFVEATGIKLIAVDASEDFLTALKGVSEPEKKRKIIGEKFIRTFEKAQRQVIEEAGASGKEVKFL
;
A
#
# COMPACT_ATOMS: atom_id res chain seq x y z
N HIS A 1 -20.29 -3.27 21.33
CA HIS A 1 -18.99 -2.93 21.93
C HIS A 1 -18.60 -3.95 23.00
N HIS A 2 -17.29 -4.15 23.20
CA HIS A 2 -16.78 -5.00 24.29
C HIS A 2 -16.53 -4.21 25.57
N GLN A 3 -16.54 -2.88 25.48
CA GLN A 3 -16.32 -1.96 26.58
C GLN A 3 -17.28 -0.78 26.47
N ALA A 4 -17.66 -0.21 27.61
CA ALA A 4 -18.50 0.97 27.68
C ALA A 4 -17.93 1.97 28.70
N ILE A 5 -18.29 3.24 28.56
CA ILE A 5 -17.86 4.29 29.47
C ILE A 5 -18.72 4.17 30.75
N ALA A 6 -18.08 3.80 31.85
CA ALA A 6 -18.76 3.62 33.14
C ALA A 6 -18.87 4.92 33.95
N CYS A 7 -17.91 5.84 33.77
CA CYS A 7 -17.86 7.12 34.50
C CYS A 7 -17.26 8.18 33.59
N VAL A 8 -17.86 9.34 33.55
CA VAL A 8 -17.39 10.50 32.80
C VAL A 8 -16.62 11.42 33.72
N ALA A 9 -15.37 11.72 33.36
CA ALA A 9 -14.51 12.61 34.12
C ALA A 9 -14.74 14.08 33.73
N ASP A 10 -14.65 14.99 34.70
CA ASP A 10 -14.64 16.43 34.41
C ASP A 10 -13.43 16.83 33.56
N PRO A 11 -13.57 17.75 32.60
CA PRO A 11 -14.76 18.57 32.25
C PRO A 11 -15.64 17.94 31.13
N LEU A 12 -15.48 16.65 30.86
CA LEU A 12 -16.20 15.99 29.75
C LEU A 12 -17.71 15.88 30.04
N GLN A 13 -18.50 15.98 28.98
CA GLN A 13 -19.94 15.84 29.02
C GLN A 13 -20.40 14.78 28.02
N VAL A 14 -21.50 14.10 28.32
CA VAL A 14 -22.09 13.12 27.40
C VAL A 14 -22.76 13.86 26.25
N SER A 15 -22.34 13.57 25.02
CA SER A 15 -22.88 14.15 23.79
C SER A 15 -23.72 13.17 22.96
N ALA A 16 -23.55 11.85 23.19
CA ALA A 16 -24.34 10.81 22.52
C ALA A 16 -24.55 9.60 23.40
N VAL A 17 -25.76 9.01 23.31
CA VAL A 17 -26.17 7.80 24.01
C VAL A 17 -26.87 6.87 23.02
N SER A 18 -26.55 5.58 23.05
CA SER A 18 -27.23 4.54 22.27
C SER A 18 -28.64 4.23 22.78
N GLY A 19 -29.43 3.52 22.00
CA GLY A 19 -30.82 3.16 22.37
C GLY A 19 -30.95 2.27 23.62
N ASP A 20 -29.88 1.59 24.01
CA ASP A 20 -29.78 0.79 25.24
C ASP A 20 -29.18 1.54 26.43
N GLY A 21 -28.91 2.85 26.27
CA GLY A 21 -28.46 3.73 27.34
C GLY A 21 -26.95 3.80 27.56
N LEU A 22 -26.15 3.18 26.68
CA LEU A 22 -24.69 3.27 26.77
C LEU A 22 -24.20 4.61 26.23
N VAL A 23 -23.19 5.18 26.90
CA VAL A 23 -22.55 6.42 26.45
C VAL A 23 -21.71 6.13 25.20
N GLU A 24 -22.04 6.79 24.10
CA GLU A 24 -21.41 6.60 22.79
C GLU A 24 -20.56 7.80 22.38
N GLY A 25 -20.77 8.97 22.98
CA GLY A 25 -20.01 10.17 22.69
C GLY A 25 -19.76 11.03 23.89
N LEU A 26 -18.57 11.63 23.97
CA LEU A 26 -18.17 12.60 24.97
C LEU A 26 -17.59 13.82 24.30
N GLU A 27 -17.86 15.00 24.86
CA GLU A 27 -17.29 16.26 24.40
C GLU A 27 -16.76 17.10 25.57
N ASP A 28 -15.80 17.98 25.27
CA ASP A 28 -15.42 19.09 26.15
C ASP A 28 -15.96 20.40 25.55
N PRO A 29 -17.07 20.93 26.07
CA PRO A 29 -17.68 22.13 25.50
C PRO A 29 -16.87 23.41 25.70
N SER A 30 -15.85 23.38 26.55
CA SER A 30 -14.93 24.50 26.73
C SER A 30 -13.92 24.67 25.60
N ARG A 31 -13.78 23.64 24.75
CA ARG A 31 -12.85 23.62 23.61
C ARG A 31 -13.60 23.84 22.30
N ARG A 32 -12.92 24.42 21.33
CA ARG A 32 -13.49 24.67 19.99
C ARG A 32 -14.01 23.39 19.32
N PHE A 33 -13.28 22.30 19.46
CA PHE A 33 -13.66 20.98 18.99
C PHE A 33 -12.88 19.92 19.78
N TYR A 34 -13.59 19.20 20.63
CA TYR A 34 -13.06 18.07 21.38
C TYR A 34 -14.20 17.08 21.58
N LEU A 35 -14.23 16.07 20.73
CA LEU A 35 -15.29 15.08 20.67
C LEU A 35 -14.67 13.68 20.51
N GLY A 36 -15.06 12.77 21.37
CA GLY A 36 -14.75 11.35 21.28
C GLY A 36 -16.01 10.56 21.03
N VAL A 37 -15.96 9.58 20.12
CA VAL A 37 -17.09 8.71 19.80
C VAL A 37 -16.68 7.24 19.85
N GLN A 38 -17.61 6.34 20.21
CA GLN A 38 -17.36 4.89 20.26
C GLN A 38 -17.71 4.18 18.97
N TRP A 39 -18.50 4.79 18.09
CA TRP A 39 -18.81 4.25 16.77
C TRP A 39 -17.75 4.66 15.73
N HIS A 40 -17.84 4.06 14.54
CA HIS A 40 -16.99 4.37 13.38
C HIS A 40 -17.66 5.45 12.50
N PRO A 41 -17.32 6.73 12.66
CA PRO A 41 -17.94 7.81 11.87
C PRO A 41 -17.57 7.76 10.38
N GLU A 42 -16.46 7.10 10.03
CA GLU A 42 -15.98 6.92 8.66
C GLU A 42 -16.81 5.89 7.85
N VAL A 43 -17.67 5.11 8.51
CA VAL A 43 -18.47 4.09 7.83
C VAL A 43 -19.66 4.75 7.10
N LYS A 44 -19.78 4.51 5.81
CA LYS A 44 -20.79 5.11 4.90
C LYS A 44 -22.24 4.97 5.33
N HIS A 45 -22.56 4.01 6.22
CA HIS A 45 -23.92 3.77 6.70
C HIS A 45 -24.33 4.65 7.90
N THR A 46 -23.44 5.54 8.34
CA THR A 46 -23.69 6.45 9.45
C THR A 46 -23.80 7.88 8.92
N PRO A 47 -25.00 8.39 8.56
CA PRO A 47 -25.14 9.73 7.94
C PRO A 47 -24.56 10.84 8.81
N MET A 48 -24.71 10.76 10.12
CA MET A 48 -24.16 11.72 11.06
C MET A 48 -22.61 11.62 11.17
N GLY A 49 -22.04 10.45 10.90
CA GLY A 49 -20.59 10.26 10.93
C GLY A 49 -19.88 11.05 9.85
N GLN A 50 -20.38 11.02 8.63
CA GLN A 50 -19.83 11.82 7.52
C GLN A 50 -19.94 13.31 7.82
N GLN A 51 -21.08 13.79 8.31
CA GLN A 51 -21.29 15.19 8.67
C GLN A 51 -20.34 15.63 9.81
N LEU A 52 -20.05 14.76 10.75
CA LEU A 52 -19.09 15.01 11.84
C LEU A 52 -17.67 15.23 11.27
N ILE A 53 -17.22 14.33 10.38
CA ILE A 53 -15.91 14.41 9.73
C ILE A 53 -15.82 15.67 8.87
N GLU A 54 -16.81 15.97 8.05
CA GLU A 54 -16.87 17.17 7.21
C GLU A 54 -16.83 18.46 8.07
N THR A 55 -17.57 18.48 9.17
CA THR A 55 -17.55 19.61 10.11
C THR A 55 -16.16 19.81 10.70
N PHE A 56 -15.52 18.74 11.15
CA PHE A 56 -14.14 18.80 11.66
C PHE A 56 -13.17 19.32 10.60
N LEU A 57 -13.16 18.72 9.42
CA LEU A 57 -12.23 19.07 8.35
C LEU A 57 -12.40 20.52 7.88
N HIS A 58 -13.63 20.92 7.57
CA HIS A 58 -13.88 22.22 6.92
C HIS A 58 -14.11 23.36 7.91
N LYS A 59 -14.91 23.15 8.96
CA LYS A 59 -15.26 24.23 9.89
C LYS A 59 -14.25 24.37 11.05
N CYS A 60 -13.65 23.27 11.52
CA CYS A 60 -12.73 23.32 12.64
C CYS A 60 -11.27 23.42 12.19
N ALA A 61 -10.86 22.59 11.24
CA ALA A 61 -9.49 22.56 10.73
C ALA A 61 -9.25 23.52 9.55
N GLY A 62 -10.31 24.02 8.91
CA GLY A 62 -10.22 24.98 7.80
C GLY A 62 -9.65 24.41 6.51
N LEU A 63 -9.72 23.09 6.33
CA LEU A 63 -9.21 22.42 5.13
C LEU A 63 -10.18 22.64 3.96
N GLY A 64 -9.63 22.89 2.77
CA GLY A 64 -10.39 22.98 1.52
C GLY A 64 -10.70 21.60 0.92
N ASN A 65 -11.55 21.57 -0.12
CA ASN A 65 -11.92 20.37 -0.89
C ASN A 65 -10.98 20.16 -2.09
N ASN A 66 -9.71 20.48 -1.95
CA ASN A 66 -8.73 20.42 -3.04
C ASN A 66 -7.93 19.11 -3.07
N TRP A 67 -8.32 18.13 -2.27
CA TRP A 67 -7.64 16.84 -2.18
C TRP A 67 -8.52 15.73 -2.78
N ASP A 68 -8.43 15.55 -4.09
CA ASP A 68 -9.07 14.48 -4.83
C ASP A 68 -8.03 13.46 -5.36
N ALA A 69 -8.52 12.30 -5.81
CA ALA A 69 -7.62 11.21 -6.26
C ALA A 69 -6.76 11.62 -7.46
N SER A 70 -7.25 12.49 -8.32
CA SER A 70 -6.52 12.95 -9.51
C SER A 70 -5.37 13.87 -9.11
N SER A 71 -5.63 14.85 -8.23
CA SER A 71 -4.60 15.77 -7.73
C SER A 71 -3.51 15.03 -6.95
N ILE A 72 -3.87 13.99 -6.16
CA ILE A 72 -2.90 13.15 -5.48
C ILE A 72 -2.00 12.43 -6.48
N ILE A 73 -2.58 11.82 -7.52
CA ILE A 73 -1.80 11.11 -8.54
C ILE A 73 -0.85 12.08 -9.27
N GLU A 74 -1.32 13.26 -9.65
CA GLU A 74 -0.50 14.26 -10.32
C GLU A 74 0.66 14.75 -9.45
N ASP A 75 0.40 15.04 -8.18
CA ASP A 75 1.41 15.42 -7.20
C ASP A 75 2.48 14.33 -7.00
N GLN A 76 2.04 13.05 -6.87
CA GLN A 76 2.97 11.94 -6.71
C GLN A 76 3.80 11.72 -7.98
N VAL A 77 3.19 11.80 -9.16
CA VAL A 77 3.89 11.71 -10.45
C VAL A 77 4.95 12.80 -10.58
N ALA A 78 4.64 14.05 -10.22
CA ALA A 78 5.60 15.14 -10.24
C ALA A 78 6.79 14.90 -9.30
N LYS A 79 6.51 14.49 -8.06
CA LYS A 79 7.55 14.15 -7.06
C LYS A 79 8.45 12.99 -7.50
N ILE A 80 7.86 11.95 -8.11
CA ILE A 80 8.63 10.81 -8.63
C ILE A 80 9.54 11.27 -9.76
N ARG A 81 9.06 12.06 -10.72
CA ARG A 81 9.87 12.60 -11.82
C ARG A 81 11.03 13.42 -11.31
N GLU A 82 10.78 14.32 -10.37
CA GLU A 82 11.82 15.17 -9.77
C GLU A 82 12.89 14.33 -9.09
N LYS A 83 12.48 13.32 -8.33
CA LYS A 83 13.39 12.47 -7.56
C LYS A 83 14.21 11.52 -8.44
N VAL A 84 13.60 10.94 -9.46
CA VAL A 84 14.23 9.94 -10.32
C VAL A 84 15.11 10.58 -11.38
N GLY A 85 14.67 11.69 -11.99
CA GLY A 85 15.39 12.31 -13.11
C GLY A 85 15.59 11.32 -14.26
N ASP A 86 16.83 11.18 -14.73
CA ASP A 86 17.21 10.29 -15.84
C ASP A 86 17.62 8.86 -15.40
N ALA A 87 17.52 8.55 -14.09
CA ALA A 87 17.95 7.26 -13.56
C ALA A 87 16.98 6.14 -13.93
N GLN A 88 17.48 4.89 -13.96
CA GLN A 88 16.64 3.71 -14.07
C GLN A 88 16.12 3.27 -12.70
N VAL A 89 14.93 2.70 -12.69
CA VAL A 89 14.24 2.22 -11.49
C VAL A 89 13.89 0.75 -11.65
N ILE A 90 14.11 -0.04 -10.61
CA ILE A 90 13.68 -1.43 -10.53
C ILE A 90 12.56 -1.52 -9.49
N CYS A 91 11.49 -2.23 -9.79
CA CYS A 91 10.38 -2.46 -8.88
C CYS A 91 10.10 -3.96 -8.75
N GLY A 92 10.04 -4.47 -7.52
CA GLY A 92 9.58 -5.84 -7.25
C GLY A 92 8.07 -5.92 -7.35
N LEU A 93 7.56 -6.77 -8.23
CA LEU A 93 6.13 -7.04 -8.39
C LEU A 93 5.76 -8.32 -7.66
N SER A 94 4.89 -8.23 -6.67
CA SER A 94 4.46 -9.40 -5.87
C SER A 94 3.21 -10.12 -6.43
N GLY A 95 2.57 -9.55 -7.44
CA GLY A 95 1.25 -9.99 -7.93
C GLY A 95 0.08 -9.40 -7.13
N GLY A 96 0.33 -8.71 -6.01
CA GLY A 96 -0.70 -8.03 -5.23
C GLY A 96 -1.07 -6.66 -5.80
N VAL A 97 -2.26 -6.18 -5.43
CA VAL A 97 -2.81 -4.88 -5.90
C VAL A 97 -1.87 -3.72 -5.57
N ASP A 98 -1.31 -3.69 -4.36
CA ASP A 98 -0.49 -2.56 -3.89
C ASP A 98 0.78 -2.41 -4.74
N SER A 99 1.49 -3.51 -5.02
CA SER A 99 2.69 -3.49 -5.87
C SER A 99 2.36 -3.13 -7.32
N ALA A 100 1.22 -3.57 -7.83
CA ALA A 100 0.76 -3.22 -9.17
C ALA A 100 0.42 -1.73 -9.30
N VAL A 101 -0.28 -1.16 -8.30
CA VAL A 101 -0.60 0.27 -8.25
C VAL A 101 0.67 1.11 -8.13
N ALA A 102 1.61 0.71 -7.26
CA ALA A 102 2.89 1.40 -7.12
C ALA A 102 3.68 1.39 -8.45
N ALA A 103 3.79 0.24 -9.10
CA ALA A 103 4.45 0.13 -10.41
C ALA A 103 3.77 0.98 -11.48
N ALA A 104 2.43 0.96 -11.55
CA ALA A 104 1.68 1.77 -12.50
C ALA A 104 1.87 3.28 -12.27
N LEU A 105 1.91 3.73 -11.01
CA LEU A 105 2.16 5.11 -10.66
C LEU A 105 3.58 5.56 -11.04
N VAL A 106 4.58 4.74 -10.75
CA VAL A 106 5.97 4.99 -11.13
C VAL A 106 6.10 5.01 -12.65
N HIS A 107 5.51 4.06 -13.36
CA HIS A 107 5.53 4.03 -14.82
C HIS A 107 4.85 5.27 -15.44
N LYS A 108 3.73 5.71 -14.89
CA LYS A 108 3.08 6.96 -15.32
C LYS A 108 4.00 8.18 -15.15
N ALA A 109 4.89 8.14 -14.17
CA ALA A 109 5.86 9.21 -13.93
C ALA A 109 7.05 9.17 -14.87
N ILE A 110 7.67 8.00 -15.06
CA ILE A 110 9.00 7.86 -15.69
C ILE A 110 9.04 6.93 -16.92
N GLY A 111 7.92 6.32 -17.29
CA GLY A 111 7.82 5.48 -18.49
C GLY A 111 8.84 4.33 -18.53
N ASP A 112 9.57 4.24 -19.62
CA ASP A 112 10.53 3.15 -19.92
C ASP A 112 11.77 3.11 -19.00
N GLN A 113 11.91 4.07 -18.08
CA GLN A 113 12.96 4.02 -17.05
C GLN A 113 12.64 2.98 -15.96
N LEU A 114 11.39 2.48 -15.90
CA LEU A 114 10.96 1.46 -14.96
C LEU A 114 11.12 0.06 -15.57
N THR A 115 11.76 -0.83 -14.81
CA THR A 115 11.74 -2.28 -15.04
C THR A 115 11.15 -2.98 -13.83
N CYS A 116 10.09 -3.75 -14.03
CA CYS A 116 9.52 -4.59 -12.96
C CYS A 116 10.13 -5.99 -12.99
N VAL A 117 10.33 -6.56 -11.80
CA VAL A 117 10.80 -7.94 -11.61
C VAL A 117 9.73 -8.71 -10.85
N PHE A 118 9.25 -9.79 -11.44
CA PHE A 118 8.31 -10.73 -10.85
C PHE A 118 9.00 -12.06 -10.61
N VAL A 119 8.90 -12.59 -9.38
CA VAL A 119 9.50 -13.89 -9.01
C VAL A 119 8.39 -14.90 -8.79
N ASP A 120 8.33 -15.92 -9.67
CA ASP A 120 7.51 -17.09 -9.45
C ASP A 120 8.25 -18.06 -8.52
N HIS A 121 7.77 -18.16 -7.30
CA HIS A 121 8.36 -19.01 -6.26
C HIS A 121 7.65 -20.37 -6.12
N GLY A 122 6.74 -20.72 -7.04
CA GLY A 122 6.01 -22.00 -7.04
C GLY A 122 4.96 -22.15 -5.91
N LEU A 123 4.71 -21.09 -5.12
CA LEU A 123 3.71 -21.08 -4.03
C LEU A 123 2.51 -20.19 -4.37
N LEU A 124 2.43 -19.74 -5.60
CA LEU A 124 1.31 -18.95 -6.13
C LEU A 124 0.08 -19.85 -6.36
N ARG A 125 -1.08 -19.22 -6.49
CA ARG A 125 -2.30 -19.94 -6.89
C ARG A 125 -2.16 -20.45 -8.33
N LYS A 126 -2.89 -21.51 -8.65
CA LYS A 126 -2.88 -22.08 -10.00
C LYS A 126 -3.23 -21.01 -11.04
N GLY A 127 -2.34 -20.80 -12.00
CA GLY A 127 -2.52 -19.83 -13.08
C GLY A 127 -2.20 -18.36 -12.72
N GLU A 128 -1.91 -18.05 -11.46
CA GLU A 128 -1.66 -16.67 -11.00
C GLU A 128 -0.39 -16.08 -11.64
N ALA A 129 0.68 -16.87 -11.76
CA ALA A 129 1.92 -16.42 -12.39
C ALA A 129 1.70 -16.01 -13.86
N GLU A 130 0.96 -16.83 -14.62
CA GLU A 130 0.66 -16.53 -16.02
C GLU A 130 -0.28 -15.33 -16.15
N GLN A 131 -1.27 -15.23 -15.25
CA GLN A 131 -2.17 -14.10 -15.19
C GLN A 131 -1.42 -12.79 -14.91
N VAL A 132 -0.52 -12.77 -13.93
CA VAL A 132 0.29 -11.58 -13.64
C VAL A 132 1.16 -11.19 -14.82
N LYS A 133 1.82 -12.14 -15.48
CA LYS A 133 2.65 -11.88 -16.66
C LYS A 133 1.84 -11.27 -17.81
N HIS A 134 0.67 -11.83 -18.08
CA HIS A 134 -0.18 -11.41 -19.18
C HIS A 134 -0.90 -10.09 -18.87
N ASP A 135 -1.72 -10.08 -17.81
CA ASP A 135 -2.62 -8.97 -17.51
C ASP A 135 -1.84 -7.69 -17.16
N PHE A 136 -0.72 -7.82 -16.41
CA PHE A 136 0.07 -6.67 -16.04
C PHE A 136 0.77 -6.02 -17.25
N VAL A 137 1.38 -6.82 -18.12
CA VAL A 137 2.07 -6.31 -19.30
C VAL A 137 1.10 -5.73 -20.32
N GLU A 138 -0.03 -6.41 -20.58
CA GLU A 138 -1.05 -5.90 -21.52
C GLU A 138 -1.71 -4.60 -21.00
N ALA A 139 -2.02 -4.54 -19.71
CA ALA A 139 -2.70 -3.37 -19.15
C ALA A 139 -1.79 -2.16 -19.02
N THR A 140 -0.49 -2.35 -18.82
CA THR A 140 0.42 -1.27 -18.44
C THR A 140 1.51 -0.96 -19.46
N GLY A 141 1.89 -1.92 -20.31
CA GLY A 141 3.05 -1.81 -21.20
C GLY A 141 4.41 -1.78 -20.50
N ILE A 142 4.45 -2.04 -19.19
CA ILE A 142 5.68 -1.96 -18.38
C ILE A 142 6.61 -3.13 -18.72
N LYS A 143 7.91 -2.84 -18.81
CA LYS A 143 8.94 -3.88 -18.97
C LYS A 143 8.93 -4.81 -17.75
N LEU A 144 8.61 -6.09 -17.95
CA LEU A 144 8.54 -7.10 -16.90
C LEU A 144 9.60 -8.18 -17.13
N ILE A 145 10.42 -8.44 -16.15
CA ILE A 145 11.31 -9.60 -16.07
C ILE A 145 10.66 -10.61 -15.12
N ALA A 146 10.22 -11.73 -15.69
CA ALA A 146 9.64 -12.82 -14.91
C ALA A 146 10.71 -13.89 -14.66
N VAL A 147 11.00 -14.18 -13.40
CA VAL A 147 11.98 -15.17 -12.98
C VAL A 147 11.23 -16.38 -12.42
N ASP A 148 11.35 -17.53 -13.06
CA ASP A 148 10.89 -18.80 -12.51
C ASP A 148 11.95 -19.35 -11.55
N ALA A 149 11.64 -19.34 -10.27
CA ALA A 149 12.46 -19.89 -9.19
C ALA A 149 11.74 -21.02 -8.41
N SER A 150 10.64 -21.53 -8.98
CA SER A 150 9.74 -22.48 -8.31
C SER A 150 10.47 -23.72 -7.79
N GLU A 151 11.36 -24.31 -8.59
CA GLU A 151 12.14 -25.50 -8.20
C GLU A 151 13.08 -25.20 -7.03
N ASP A 152 13.75 -24.06 -7.03
CA ASP A 152 14.66 -23.60 -5.98
C ASP A 152 13.94 -23.43 -4.64
N PHE A 153 12.74 -22.82 -4.65
CA PHE A 153 11.94 -22.63 -3.46
C PHE A 153 11.37 -23.93 -2.93
N LEU A 154 10.78 -24.75 -3.79
CA LEU A 154 10.18 -26.01 -3.39
C LEU A 154 11.23 -26.98 -2.84
N THR A 155 12.40 -27.02 -3.44
CA THR A 155 13.53 -27.84 -2.96
C THR A 155 13.99 -27.38 -1.57
N ALA A 156 14.13 -26.08 -1.35
CA ALA A 156 14.54 -25.53 -0.05
C ALA A 156 13.50 -25.77 1.06
N LEU A 157 12.22 -25.87 0.70
CA LEU A 157 11.12 -26.11 1.64
C LEU A 157 10.84 -27.59 1.90
N LYS A 158 11.47 -28.49 1.16
CA LYS A 158 11.24 -29.93 1.29
C LYS A 158 11.59 -30.41 2.71
N GLY A 159 10.61 -31.05 3.37
CA GLY A 159 10.75 -31.57 4.74
C GLY A 159 10.67 -30.50 5.84
N VAL A 160 10.46 -29.25 5.53
CA VAL A 160 10.28 -28.18 6.52
C VAL A 160 8.81 -28.08 6.90
N SER A 161 8.46 -28.40 8.16
CA SER A 161 7.08 -28.34 8.67
C SER A 161 6.80 -27.09 9.50
N GLU A 162 7.79 -26.53 10.17
CA GLU A 162 7.66 -25.39 11.06
C GLU A 162 7.37 -24.09 10.28
N PRO A 163 6.27 -23.35 10.59
CA PRO A 163 5.85 -22.16 9.84
C PRO A 163 6.90 -21.03 9.82
N GLU A 164 7.51 -20.72 10.96
CA GLU A 164 8.52 -19.66 11.05
C GLU A 164 9.79 -19.98 10.24
N LYS A 165 10.19 -21.24 10.23
CA LYS A 165 11.33 -21.69 9.43
C LYS A 165 11.02 -21.60 7.94
N LYS A 166 9.79 -21.96 7.52
CA LYS A 166 9.33 -21.75 6.14
C LYS A 166 9.41 -20.29 5.74
N ARG A 167 8.87 -19.39 6.58
CA ARG A 167 8.87 -17.95 6.32
C ARG A 167 10.26 -17.38 6.11
N LYS A 168 11.21 -17.76 6.98
CA LYS A 168 12.62 -17.35 6.87
C LYS A 168 13.27 -17.84 5.58
N ILE A 169 13.08 -19.11 5.23
CA ILE A 169 13.61 -19.69 3.98
C ILE A 169 13.03 -18.97 2.76
N ILE A 170 11.73 -18.76 2.73
CA ILE A 170 11.05 -18.07 1.62
C ILE A 170 11.61 -16.64 1.48
N GLY A 171 11.69 -15.90 2.59
CA GLY A 171 12.19 -14.52 2.57
C GLY A 171 13.65 -14.44 2.09
N GLU A 172 14.53 -15.29 2.60
CA GLU A 172 15.93 -15.33 2.17
C GLU A 172 16.07 -15.69 0.69
N LYS A 173 15.36 -16.73 0.23
CA LYS A 173 15.37 -17.16 -1.17
C LYS A 173 14.84 -16.06 -2.09
N PHE A 174 13.77 -15.39 -1.68
CA PHE A 174 13.18 -14.30 -2.46
C PHE A 174 14.18 -13.17 -2.66
N ILE A 175 14.83 -12.72 -1.59
CA ILE A 175 15.86 -11.66 -1.67
C ILE A 175 16.98 -12.07 -2.60
N ARG A 176 17.53 -13.29 -2.46
CA ARG A 176 18.63 -13.78 -3.30
C ARG A 176 18.25 -13.88 -4.79
N THR A 177 17.03 -14.33 -5.07
CA THR A 177 16.52 -14.41 -6.44
C THR A 177 16.34 -13.01 -7.04
N PHE A 178 15.78 -12.10 -6.25
CA PHE A 178 15.61 -10.72 -6.65
C PHE A 178 16.94 -10.00 -6.89
N GLU A 179 17.94 -10.18 -6.02
CA GLU A 179 19.29 -9.65 -6.21
C GLU A 179 19.95 -10.12 -7.51
N LYS A 180 19.73 -11.38 -7.92
CA LYS A 180 20.25 -11.89 -9.20
C LYS A 180 19.60 -11.17 -10.39
N ALA A 181 18.28 -11.03 -10.38
CA ALA A 181 17.56 -10.31 -11.42
C ALA A 181 17.94 -8.83 -11.47
N GLN A 182 18.11 -8.21 -10.30
CA GLN A 182 18.57 -6.83 -10.19
C GLN A 182 19.95 -6.63 -10.84
N ARG A 183 20.90 -7.52 -10.60
CA ARG A 183 22.24 -7.45 -11.22
C ARG A 183 22.16 -7.49 -12.74
N GLN A 184 21.33 -8.36 -13.29
CA GLN A 184 21.10 -8.41 -14.73
C GLN A 184 20.57 -7.09 -15.29
N VAL A 185 19.59 -6.47 -14.60
CA VAL A 185 19.05 -5.16 -15.02
C VAL A 185 20.12 -4.07 -14.93
N ILE A 186 20.95 -4.09 -13.88
CA ILE A 186 22.04 -3.12 -13.71
C ILE A 186 23.09 -3.26 -14.81
N GLU A 187 23.46 -4.49 -15.17
CA GLU A 187 24.41 -4.76 -16.25
C GLU A 187 23.86 -4.30 -17.61
N GLU A 188 22.59 -4.57 -17.91
CA GLU A 188 21.92 -4.12 -19.14
C GLU A 188 21.84 -2.59 -19.19
N ALA A 189 21.49 -1.94 -18.07
CA ALA A 189 21.44 -0.48 -17.98
C ALA A 189 22.85 0.15 -18.15
N GLY A 190 23.86 -0.42 -17.49
CA GLY A 190 25.25 0.04 -17.59
C GLY A 190 25.81 -0.07 -19.01
N ALA A 191 25.48 -1.13 -19.75
CA ALA A 191 25.83 -1.26 -21.16
C ALA A 191 25.20 -0.18 -22.05
N SER A 192 24.07 0.40 -21.61
CA SER A 192 23.37 1.51 -22.27
C SER A 192 23.76 2.88 -21.75
N GLY A 193 24.78 2.98 -20.85
CA GLY A 193 25.23 4.23 -20.23
C GLY A 193 24.26 4.83 -19.22
N LYS A 194 23.32 4.04 -18.71
CA LYS A 194 22.32 4.46 -17.72
C LYS A 194 22.64 3.90 -16.33
N GLU A 195 22.33 4.67 -15.30
CA GLU A 195 22.54 4.30 -13.91
C GLU A 195 21.23 3.87 -13.25
N VAL A 196 21.22 2.74 -12.53
CA VAL A 196 20.11 2.32 -11.68
C VAL A 196 20.33 2.86 -10.28
N LYS A 197 19.46 3.75 -9.82
CA LYS A 197 19.58 4.41 -8.49
C LYS A 197 18.52 3.97 -7.49
N PHE A 198 17.41 3.43 -7.95
CA PHE A 198 16.25 3.15 -7.10
C PHE A 198 15.80 1.72 -7.24
N LEU A 199 15.44 1.15 -6.10
CA LEU A 199 14.87 -0.17 -5.94
C LEU A 199 13.54 -0.07 -5.20
#